data_e9315dd763188cc061afee44e4b096a8
#
_entry.id   e9315dd763188cc061afee44e4b096a8
#
_cell.length_a   1.000
_cell.length_b   1.000
_cell.length_c   1.000
_cell.angle_alpha   90.00
_cell.angle_beta   90.00
_cell.angle_gamma   90.00
#
_symmetry.space_group_name_H-M   'P 1'
#
loop_
_entity.id
_entity.type
_entity.pdbx_description
1 polymer ?
#
loop_
_entity_poly.entity_id
_entity_poly.type
_entity_poly.pdbx_seq_one_letter_code
_entity_poly.pdbx_strand_id
1 'polypeptide(L)'
;MTRKASEKHYFNADDVAAAMNVAPSELIALGVPQSRWTVGSADFGHVSLWWGFHAVSSVATGAVPADTAILGVGSHSDTWTLNRMPYSERMAVFLPPQADFVGAFSSPGNFCFLSAPYEWLLAHGDHEMHERLDPRTIRTFDLGHAAARARASLVVARNFALHQDEFVECPQHRATMEKSIVASFFGALDSADEIVLRSDPRLARRLVEYLREHPDEPLFQEDLTAALETSRRSLRRVFADHFGTSPGSYLRMRRMHLARRALVRGDCASVTEAAVRFGFFDLGRFAGTYKLMFGEIPSETIRSSFSRRRAKRKKR
;
A
#
# COMPACT_ATOMS: atom_id res chain seq x y z
N MET A 1 25.80 -10.59 1.68
CA MET A 1 24.64 -11.51 1.88
C MET A 1 23.42 -10.64 2.19
N THR A 2 22.44 -10.65 1.33
CA THR A 2 21.21 -9.88 1.54
C THR A 2 20.35 -10.67 2.54
N ARG A 3 20.03 -10.07 3.69
CA ARG A 3 19.15 -10.68 4.70
C ARG A 3 17.80 -10.99 4.04
N LYS A 4 17.37 -12.26 4.03
CA LYS A 4 16.13 -12.71 3.37
C LYS A 4 14.85 -12.34 4.13
N ALA A 5 14.98 -11.87 5.36
CA ALA A 5 13.90 -11.29 6.16
C ALA A 5 14.34 -9.98 6.79
N SER A 6 13.45 -9.00 6.84
CA SER A 6 13.73 -7.70 7.47
C SER A 6 12.45 -7.06 8.00
N GLU A 7 12.56 -6.34 9.11
CA GLU A 7 11.54 -5.42 9.60
C GLU A 7 12.16 -4.07 9.89
N LYS A 8 11.57 -2.99 9.43
CA LYS A 8 12.07 -1.63 9.59
C LYS A 8 10.95 -0.68 10.00
N HIS A 9 11.34 0.36 10.72
CA HIS A 9 10.44 1.39 11.19
C HIS A 9 10.67 2.69 10.41
N TYR A 10 9.60 3.35 10.05
CA TYR A 10 9.60 4.56 9.24
C TYR A 10 8.83 5.67 9.92
N PHE A 11 9.21 6.92 9.65
CA PHE A 11 8.53 8.09 10.21
C PHE A 11 7.44 8.65 9.30
N ASN A 12 7.45 8.29 8.03
CA ASN A 12 6.53 8.84 7.03
C ASN A 12 6.12 7.82 5.97
N ALA A 13 4.99 8.10 5.33
CA ALA A 13 4.38 7.22 4.34
C ALA A 13 5.20 7.08 3.05
N ASP A 14 5.95 8.11 2.63
CA ASP A 14 6.76 8.03 1.40
C ASP A 14 7.88 6.99 1.52
N ASP A 15 8.53 6.91 2.70
CA ASP A 15 9.58 5.92 2.94
C ASP A 15 8.98 4.50 3.05
N VAL A 16 7.75 4.38 3.57
CA VAL A 16 6.98 3.12 3.59
C VAL A 16 6.67 2.67 2.17
N ALA A 17 6.10 3.55 1.34
CA ALA A 17 5.79 3.23 -0.06
C ALA A 17 7.04 2.80 -0.84
N ALA A 18 8.17 3.47 -0.62
CA ALA A 18 9.45 3.09 -1.23
C ALA A 18 10.00 1.73 -0.73
N ALA A 19 9.66 1.33 0.49
CA ALA A 19 10.07 0.04 1.06
C ALA A 19 9.18 -1.11 0.58
N MET A 20 7.91 -0.84 0.30
CA MET A 20 6.94 -1.81 -0.21
C MET A 20 7.02 -1.91 -1.74
N ASN A 21 8.08 -2.55 -2.24
CA ASN A 21 8.36 -2.64 -3.68
C ASN A 21 7.59 -3.77 -4.39
N VAL A 22 6.72 -4.49 -3.69
CA VAL A 22 5.90 -5.59 -4.25
C VAL A 22 4.84 -5.09 -5.24
N ALA A 23 4.34 -3.87 -5.03
CA ALA A 23 3.42 -3.20 -5.94
C ALA A 23 3.74 -1.71 -5.94
N PRO A 24 4.12 -1.13 -7.09
CA PRO A 24 4.33 0.31 -7.20
C PRO A 24 3.09 1.04 -6.73
N SER A 25 3.22 1.81 -5.66
CA SER A 25 2.09 2.44 -5.02
C SER A 25 2.40 3.85 -4.52
N GLU A 26 1.38 4.68 -4.48
CA GLU A 26 1.39 5.94 -3.75
C GLU A 26 0.69 5.71 -2.40
N LEU A 27 1.34 6.04 -1.30
CA LEU A 27 0.77 5.98 0.04
C LEU A 27 0.64 7.40 0.60
N ILE A 28 -0.59 7.84 0.80
CA ILE A 28 -0.91 9.17 1.31
C ILE A 28 -1.43 9.07 2.73
N ALA A 29 -0.66 9.58 3.69
CA ALA A 29 -1.13 9.77 5.06
C ALA A 29 -2.17 10.89 5.10
N LEU A 30 -3.32 10.63 5.70
CA LEU A 30 -4.43 11.58 5.82
C LEU A 30 -4.43 12.37 7.12
N GLY A 31 -3.52 12.06 8.02
CA GLY A 31 -3.40 12.68 9.34
C GLY A 31 -1.97 12.65 9.87
N VAL A 32 -1.85 12.98 11.15
CA VAL A 32 -0.56 13.00 11.87
C VAL A 32 -0.30 11.63 12.48
N PRO A 33 0.80 10.95 12.12
CA PRO A 33 1.16 9.67 12.73
C PRO A 33 1.45 9.84 14.24
N GLN A 34 0.83 9.01 15.06
CA GLN A 34 1.08 8.97 16.51
C GLN A 34 2.13 7.93 16.89
N SER A 35 2.54 7.09 15.95
CA SER A 35 3.54 6.05 16.11
C SER A 35 4.38 5.93 14.85
N ARG A 36 5.38 5.04 14.85
CA ARG A 36 6.14 4.72 13.65
C ARG A 36 5.38 3.72 12.79
N TRP A 37 5.50 3.89 11.50
CA TRP A 37 5.13 2.87 10.52
C TRP A 37 6.10 1.71 10.61
N THR A 38 5.61 0.51 10.37
CA THR A 38 6.46 -0.68 10.29
C THR A 38 6.22 -1.36 8.95
N VAL A 39 7.29 -1.79 8.31
CA VAL A 39 7.25 -2.69 7.14
C VAL A 39 8.27 -3.78 7.34
N GLY A 40 7.82 -5.01 7.18
CA GLY A 40 8.68 -6.18 7.14
C GLY A 40 8.36 -7.05 5.94
N SER A 41 9.35 -7.81 5.52
CA SER A 41 9.20 -8.82 4.48
C SER A 41 10.08 -10.01 4.72
N ALA A 42 9.66 -11.17 4.22
CA ALA A 42 10.44 -12.39 4.16
C ALA A 42 10.24 -13.08 2.82
N ASP A 43 11.33 -13.53 2.23
CA ASP A 43 11.36 -14.25 0.96
C ASP A 43 11.57 -15.76 1.23
N PHE A 44 10.58 -16.56 0.82
CA PHE A 44 10.60 -18.02 0.93
C PHE A 44 10.89 -18.72 -0.41
N GLY A 45 11.19 -17.98 -1.46
CA GLY A 45 11.44 -18.48 -2.81
C GLY A 45 10.51 -17.82 -3.82
N HIS A 46 9.43 -18.50 -4.21
CA HIS A 46 8.41 -17.89 -5.06
C HIS A 46 7.43 -17.02 -4.26
N VAL A 47 7.23 -17.32 -2.98
CA VAL A 47 6.34 -16.57 -2.11
C VAL A 47 7.12 -15.59 -1.25
N SER A 48 6.73 -14.33 -1.28
CA SER A 48 7.18 -13.31 -0.34
C SER A 48 6.04 -12.93 0.61
N LEU A 49 6.32 -12.97 1.90
CA LEU A 49 5.42 -12.51 2.95
C LEU A 49 5.74 -11.06 3.30
N TRP A 50 4.70 -10.24 3.37
CA TRP A 50 4.77 -8.83 3.74
C TRP A 50 3.87 -8.55 4.94
N TRP A 51 4.38 -7.79 5.88
CA TRP A 51 3.64 -7.37 7.07
C TRP A 51 4.03 -5.97 7.50
N GLY A 52 3.20 -5.37 8.32
CA GLY A 52 3.54 -4.09 8.89
C GLY A 52 2.41 -3.45 9.67
N PHE A 53 2.61 -2.17 9.98
CA PHE A 53 1.68 -1.37 10.73
C PHE A 53 1.49 0.00 10.08
N HIS A 54 0.24 0.32 9.75
CA HIS A 54 -0.18 1.67 9.36
C HIS A 54 -0.31 2.54 10.60
N ALA A 55 0.47 3.62 10.66
CA ALA A 55 0.55 4.47 11.86
C ALA A 55 -0.57 5.52 11.94
N VAL A 56 -1.33 5.71 10.85
CA VAL A 56 -2.37 6.74 10.73
C VAL A 56 -3.33 6.36 9.60
N SER A 57 -4.52 6.98 9.59
CA SER A 57 -5.42 6.90 8.44
C SER A 57 -4.67 7.25 7.15
N SER A 58 -4.80 6.42 6.14
CA SER A 58 -4.04 6.56 4.90
C SER A 58 -4.78 5.95 3.71
N VAL A 59 -4.37 6.36 2.53
CA VAL A 59 -4.83 5.76 1.27
C VAL A 59 -3.63 5.25 0.50
N ALA A 60 -3.67 3.99 0.09
CA ALA A 60 -2.73 3.39 -0.83
C ALA A 60 -3.39 3.21 -2.19
N THR A 61 -2.74 3.67 -3.26
CA THR A 61 -3.19 3.43 -4.64
C THR A 61 -2.05 2.85 -5.44
N GLY A 62 -2.33 1.90 -6.30
CA GLY A 62 -1.27 1.26 -7.10
C GLY A 62 -1.81 0.21 -8.05
N ALA A 63 -0.89 -0.49 -8.70
CA ALA A 63 -1.18 -1.63 -9.56
C ALA A 63 -0.28 -2.81 -9.20
N VAL A 64 -0.83 -4.01 -9.26
CA VAL A 64 -0.08 -5.25 -9.07
C VAL A 64 0.83 -5.47 -10.29
N PRO A 65 2.09 -5.93 -10.15
CA PRO A 65 2.95 -6.26 -11.29
C PRO A 65 2.33 -7.30 -12.23
N ALA A 66 2.77 -7.30 -13.48
CA ALA A 66 2.14 -8.09 -14.56
C ALA A 66 2.25 -9.62 -14.38
N ASP A 67 3.21 -10.08 -13.62
CA ASP A 67 3.50 -11.49 -13.37
C ASP A 67 3.15 -11.94 -11.95
N THR A 68 2.74 -11.03 -11.10
CA THR A 68 2.55 -11.22 -9.67
C THR A 68 1.07 -11.23 -9.30
N ALA A 69 0.70 -12.03 -8.33
CA ALA A 69 -0.58 -11.94 -7.63
C ALA A 69 -0.35 -11.64 -6.14
N ILE A 70 -1.34 -11.00 -5.52
CA ILE A 70 -1.33 -10.70 -4.09
C ILE A 70 -2.51 -11.37 -3.42
N LEU A 71 -2.24 -12.07 -2.33
CA LEU A 71 -3.22 -12.70 -1.46
C LEU A 71 -3.11 -12.08 -0.06
N GLY A 72 -4.15 -11.40 0.39
CA GLY A 72 -4.18 -10.75 1.70
C GLY A 72 -5.24 -11.35 2.61
N VAL A 73 -4.95 -11.38 3.92
CA VAL A 73 -5.95 -11.65 4.95
C VAL A 73 -6.11 -10.42 5.81
N GLY A 74 -7.35 -10.02 6.04
CA GLY A 74 -7.66 -8.83 6.81
C GLY A 74 -7.14 -8.88 8.24
N SER A 75 -6.89 -7.72 8.79
CA SER A 75 -6.49 -7.52 10.17
C SER A 75 -7.69 -7.17 11.06
N HIS A 76 -7.47 -6.92 12.34
CA HIS A 76 -8.50 -6.65 13.35
C HIS A 76 -9.31 -5.35 13.16
N SER A 77 -9.10 -4.59 12.08
CA SER A 77 -9.79 -3.32 11.86
C SER A 77 -10.96 -3.48 10.89
N ASP A 78 -12.20 -3.33 11.38
CA ASP A 78 -13.41 -3.34 10.57
C ASP A 78 -13.58 -2.07 9.70
N THR A 79 -12.65 -1.14 9.78
CA THR A 79 -12.74 0.18 9.15
C THR A 79 -11.85 0.32 7.91
N TRP A 80 -11.21 -0.75 7.49
CA TRP A 80 -10.40 -0.78 6.28
C TRP A 80 -11.21 -1.26 5.09
N THR A 81 -10.92 -0.69 3.93
CA THR A 81 -11.50 -1.15 2.67
C THR A 81 -10.41 -1.33 1.61
N LEU A 82 -10.61 -2.32 0.75
CA LEU A 82 -9.84 -2.49 -0.47
C LEU A 82 -10.80 -2.49 -1.65
N ASN A 83 -10.68 -1.51 -2.54
CA ASN A 83 -11.64 -1.27 -3.64
C ASN A 83 -13.10 -1.25 -3.17
N ARG A 84 -13.40 -0.57 -2.06
CA ARG A 84 -14.68 -0.49 -1.34
C ARG A 84 -15.10 -1.76 -0.60
N MET A 85 -14.44 -2.89 -0.83
CA MET A 85 -14.73 -4.11 -0.06
C MET A 85 -14.24 -3.92 1.36
N PRO A 86 -15.07 -4.22 2.38
CA PRO A 86 -14.58 -4.30 3.75
C PRO A 86 -13.40 -5.28 3.82
N TYR A 87 -12.37 -4.89 4.54
CA TYR A 87 -11.19 -5.72 4.74
C TYR A 87 -11.01 -5.99 6.23
N SER A 88 -11.96 -6.74 6.78
CA SER A 88 -11.98 -7.14 8.19
C SER A 88 -11.19 -8.43 8.42
N GLU A 89 -11.07 -8.81 9.67
CA GLU A 89 -10.32 -10.02 10.08
C GLU A 89 -10.86 -11.34 9.52
N ARG A 90 -12.10 -11.35 9.02
CA ARG A 90 -12.71 -12.52 8.37
C ARG A 90 -12.47 -12.58 6.87
N MET A 91 -11.96 -11.52 6.30
CA MET A 91 -11.86 -11.36 4.86
C MET A 91 -10.51 -11.78 4.31
N ALA A 92 -10.53 -12.37 3.12
CA ALA A 92 -9.36 -12.46 2.26
C ALA A 92 -9.60 -11.71 0.97
N VAL A 93 -8.53 -11.27 0.35
CA VAL A 93 -8.53 -10.61 -0.95
C VAL A 93 -7.54 -11.28 -1.87
N PHE A 94 -7.95 -11.45 -3.11
CA PHE A 94 -7.08 -11.78 -4.23
C PHE A 94 -7.00 -10.57 -5.17
N LEU A 95 -5.79 -10.10 -5.38
CA LEU A 95 -5.45 -9.09 -6.39
C LEU A 95 -4.68 -9.78 -7.51
N PRO A 96 -5.29 -9.93 -8.69
CA PRO A 96 -4.62 -10.56 -9.83
C PRO A 96 -3.53 -9.67 -10.43
N PRO A 97 -2.71 -10.21 -11.35
CA PRO A 97 -1.77 -9.43 -12.14
C PRO A 97 -2.43 -8.21 -12.78
N GLN A 98 -1.71 -7.08 -12.80
CA GLN A 98 -2.13 -5.81 -13.38
C GLN A 98 -3.39 -5.18 -12.74
N ALA A 99 -3.90 -5.72 -11.64
CA ALA A 99 -5.05 -5.14 -10.96
C ALA A 99 -4.70 -3.79 -10.33
N ASP A 100 -5.49 -2.77 -10.65
CA ASP A 100 -5.47 -1.50 -9.95
C ASP A 100 -6.17 -1.63 -8.59
N PHE A 101 -5.58 -1.07 -7.54
CA PHE A 101 -6.16 -1.11 -6.21
C PHE A 101 -6.21 0.24 -5.51
N VAL A 102 -7.20 0.38 -4.65
CA VAL A 102 -7.32 1.46 -3.67
C VAL A 102 -7.54 0.83 -2.30
N GLY A 103 -6.56 0.95 -1.43
CA GLY A 103 -6.70 0.62 -0.01
C GLY A 103 -7.00 1.88 0.79
N ALA A 104 -8.14 1.94 1.47
CA ALA A 104 -8.47 3.03 2.39
C ALA A 104 -8.43 2.51 3.83
N PHE A 105 -7.48 3.02 4.58
CA PHE A 105 -7.18 2.64 5.96
C PHE A 105 -7.62 3.79 6.87
N SER A 106 -8.80 3.68 7.45
CA SER A 106 -9.41 4.76 8.24
C SER A 106 -8.87 4.88 9.67
N SER A 107 -8.10 3.88 10.12
CA SER A 107 -7.45 3.86 11.45
C SER A 107 -6.08 3.21 11.37
N PRO A 108 -5.20 3.43 12.38
CA PRO A 108 -3.99 2.63 12.54
C PRO A 108 -4.30 1.14 12.64
N GLY A 109 -3.42 0.29 12.12
CA GLY A 109 -3.63 -1.15 12.19
C GLY A 109 -2.55 -1.96 11.47
N ASN A 110 -2.55 -3.27 11.73
CA ASN A 110 -1.61 -4.19 11.12
C ASN A 110 -2.11 -4.65 9.74
N PHE A 111 -1.18 -4.92 8.85
CA PHE A 111 -1.46 -5.60 7.59
C PHE A 111 -0.56 -6.81 7.42
N CYS A 112 -1.02 -7.77 6.65
CA CYS A 112 -0.24 -8.92 6.23
C CYS A 112 -0.78 -9.46 4.90
N PHE A 113 0.11 -9.69 3.94
CA PHE A 113 -0.24 -10.28 2.67
C PHE A 113 0.93 -11.06 2.07
N LEU A 114 0.60 -11.94 1.13
CA LEU A 114 1.55 -12.69 0.31
C LEU A 114 1.62 -12.09 -1.07
N SER A 115 2.79 -12.13 -1.69
CA SER A 115 2.96 -11.95 -3.13
C SER A 115 3.66 -13.17 -3.71
N ALA A 116 3.22 -13.60 -4.89
CA ALA A 116 3.83 -14.73 -5.60
C ALA A 116 3.62 -14.57 -7.11
N PRO A 117 4.46 -15.22 -7.96
CA PRO A 117 4.19 -15.32 -9.37
C PRO A 117 2.83 -16.01 -9.59
N TYR A 118 1.98 -15.41 -10.41
CA TYR A 118 0.60 -15.88 -10.62
C TYR A 118 0.55 -17.32 -11.17
N GLU A 119 1.35 -17.61 -12.19
CA GLU A 119 1.44 -18.94 -12.78
C GLU A 119 1.91 -20.00 -11.78
N TRP A 120 2.80 -19.62 -10.87
CA TRP A 120 3.25 -20.51 -9.82
C TRP A 120 2.12 -20.82 -8.82
N LEU A 121 1.29 -19.84 -8.45
CA LEU A 121 0.11 -20.06 -7.60
C LEU A 121 -0.88 -21.03 -8.27
N LEU A 122 -1.16 -20.84 -9.55
CA LEU A 122 -2.04 -21.73 -10.30
C LEU A 122 -1.50 -23.18 -10.34
N ALA A 123 -0.20 -23.35 -10.54
CA ALA A 123 0.42 -24.67 -10.57
C ALA A 123 0.33 -25.44 -9.24
N HIS A 124 -0.03 -24.75 -8.13
CA HIS A 124 -0.21 -25.34 -6.81
C HIS A 124 -1.67 -25.43 -6.35
N GLY A 125 -2.61 -24.90 -7.14
CA GLY A 125 -4.05 -25.00 -6.95
C GLY A 125 -4.67 -26.11 -7.80
N ASP A 126 -5.85 -26.58 -7.41
CA ASP A 126 -6.69 -27.44 -8.22
C ASP A 126 -7.58 -26.61 -9.18
N HIS A 127 -8.49 -27.31 -9.90
CA HIS A 127 -9.38 -26.65 -10.85
C HIS A 127 -10.29 -25.61 -10.18
N GLU A 128 -10.81 -25.87 -8.98
CA GLU A 128 -11.69 -24.94 -8.26
C GLU A 128 -10.90 -23.70 -7.85
N MET A 129 -9.65 -23.87 -7.40
CA MET A 129 -8.77 -22.75 -7.07
C MET A 129 -8.44 -21.88 -8.30
N HIS A 130 -8.28 -22.47 -9.49
CA HIS A 130 -8.09 -21.70 -10.73
C HIS A 130 -9.28 -20.80 -11.04
N GLU A 131 -10.52 -21.27 -10.80
CA GLU A 131 -11.71 -20.43 -10.97
C GLU A 131 -11.77 -19.32 -9.91
N ARG A 132 -11.39 -19.61 -8.68
CA ARG A 132 -11.34 -18.63 -7.58
C ARG A 132 -10.26 -17.57 -7.76
N LEU A 133 -9.18 -17.90 -8.44
CA LEU A 133 -8.06 -16.99 -8.75
C LEU A 133 -8.10 -16.46 -10.19
N ASP A 134 -9.28 -16.16 -10.74
CA ASP A 134 -9.44 -15.60 -12.08
C ASP A 134 -8.62 -14.31 -12.25
N PRO A 135 -7.70 -14.23 -13.24
CA PRO A 135 -6.81 -13.08 -13.42
C PRO A 135 -7.51 -11.81 -13.88
N ARG A 136 -8.78 -11.88 -14.24
CA ARG A 136 -9.54 -10.73 -14.77
C ARG A 136 -10.23 -9.93 -13.67
N THR A 137 -10.32 -10.46 -12.43
CA THR A 137 -11.20 -9.88 -11.41
C THR A 137 -10.55 -9.91 -10.03
N ILE A 138 -10.55 -8.76 -9.36
CA ILE A 138 -10.25 -8.70 -7.92
C ILE A 138 -11.38 -9.42 -7.19
N ARG A 139 -11.02 -10.34 -6.32
CA ARG A 139 -11.99 -11.11 -5.55
C ARG A 139 -11.79 -10.91 -4.05
N THR A 140 -12.89 -10.92 -3.34
CA THR A 140 -12.90 -10.87 -1.88
C THR A 140 -13.73 -12.03 -1.36
N PHE A 141 -13.24 -12.66 -0.30
CA PHE A 141 -13.83 -13.87 0.27
C PHE A 141 -14.09 -13.67 1.76
N ASP A 142 -15.24 -14.10 2.25
CA ASP A 142 -15.47 -14.30 3.70
C ASP A 142 -14.96 -15.69 4.10
N LEU A 143 -13.84 -15.72 4.78
CA LEU A 143 -13.21 -16.96 5.24
C LEU A 143 -13.88 -17.54 6.48
N GLY A 144 -14.79 -16.82 7.13
CA GLY A 144 -15.43 -17.26 8.35
C GLY A 144 -14.41 -17.65 9.43
N HIS A 145 -14.56 -18.89 9.96
CA HIS A 145 -13.65 -19.43 10.98
C HIS A 145 -12.26 -19.81 10.43
N ALA A 146 -12.12 -20.04 9.12
CA ALA A 146 -10.85 -20.38 8.50
C ALA A 146 -9.86 -19.20 8.49
N ALA A 147 -10.34 -17.95 8.60
CA ALA A 147 -9.51 -16.75 8.67
C ALA A 147 -8.47 -16.80 9.80
N ALA A 148 -8.84 -17.33 10.96
CA ALA A 148 -7.93 -17.44 12.10
C ALA A 148 -6.75 -18.38 11.80
N ARG A 149 -6.99 -19.49 11.10
CA ARG A 149 -5.93 -20.43 10.68
C ARG A 149 -5.01 -19.82 9.64
N ALA A 150 -5.57 -19.17 8.62
CA ALA A 150 -4.80 -18.48 7.60
C ALA A 150 -3.89 -17.41 8.23
N ARG A 151 -4.41 -16.56 9.12
CA ARG A 151 -3.59 -15.58 9.85
C ARG A 151 -2.52 -16.21 10.73
N ALA A 152 -2.86 -17.30 11.45
CA ALA A 152 -1.90 -17.99 12.31
C ALA A 152 -0.70 -18.51 11.52
N SER A 153 -0.91 -19.07 10.31
CA SER A 153 0.18 -19.53 9.45
C SER A 153 1.10 -18.39 9.03
N LEU A 154 0.55 -17.19 8.71
CA LEU A 154 1.32 -16.01 8.37
C LEU A 154 2.14 -15.49 9.56
N VAL A 155 1.54 -15.48 10.77
CA VAL A 155 2.24 -15.08 12.00
C VAL A 155 3.39 -16.03 12.32
N VAL A 156 3.16 -17.34 12.18
CA VAL A 156 4.21 -18.36 12.36
C VAL A 156 5.34 -18.15 11.37
N ALA A 157 5.03 -17.99 10.08
CA ALA A 157 6.04 -17.74 9.04
C ALA A 157 6.85 -16.47 9.31
N ARG A 158 6.17 -15.38 9.71
CA ARG A 158 6.83 -14.12 10.12
C ARG A 158 7.80 -14.34 11.29
N ASN A 159 7.35 -15.02 12.34
CA ASN A 159 8.17 -15.25 13.54
C ASN A 159 9.39 -16.11 13.23
N PHE A 160 9.24 -17.15 12.42
CA PHE A 160 10.38 -17.93 11.95
C PHE A 160 11.36 -17.07 11.15
N ALA A 161 10.85 -16.26 10.22
CA ALA A 161 11.68 -15.40 9.39
C ALA A 161 12.46 -14.35 10.18
N LEU A 162 11.90 -13.84 11.28
CA LEU A 162 12.53 -12.78 12.09
C LEU A 162 13.53 -13.32 13.13
N HIS A 163 13.32 -14.55 13.63
CA HIS A 163 14.04 -15.04 14.81
C HIS A 163 14.94 -16.24 14.53
N GLN A 164 14.89 -16.83 13.31
CA GLN A 164 15.66 -18.02 12.95
C GLN A 164 16.35 -17.83 11.59
N ASP A 165 17.45 -17.10 11.59
CA ASP A 165 18.24 -16.81 10.38
C ASP A 165 18.64 -18.10 9.64
N GLU A 166 19.07 -19.14 10.35
CA GLU A 166 19.45 -20.45 9.79
C GLU A 166 18.29 -21.14 9.07
N PHE A 167 17.07 -20.97 9.58
CA PHE A 167 15.87 -21.53 8.96
C PHE A 167 15.59 -20.90 7.60
N VAL A 168 15.70 -19.57 7.51
CA VAL A 168 15.46 -18.80 6.28
C VAL A 168 16.59 -19.02 5.26
N GLU A 169 17.81 -19.34 5.71
CA GLU A 169 18.92 -19.64 4.84
C GLU A 169 18.86 -21.06 4.22
N CYS A 170 18.21 -22.02 4.88
CA CYS A 170 18.06 -23.38 4.38
C CYS A 170 16.99 -23.46 3.26
N PRO A 171 17.35 -23.87 2.01
CA PRO A 171 16.41 -23.94 0.90
C PRO A 171 15.23 -24.89 1.15
N GLN A 172 15.46 -26.05 1.83
CA GLN A 172 14.42 -27.02 2.13
C GLN A 172 13.40 -26.47 3.12
N HIS A 173 13.85 -25.74 4.15
CA HIS A 173 12.96 -25.13 5.13
C HIS A 173 12.11 -24.02 4.49
N ARG A 174 12.70 -23.20 3.61
CA ARG A 174 11.95 -22.19 2.87
C ARG A 174 10.87 -22.83 1.99
N ALA A 175 11.22 -23.83 1.20
CA ALA A 175 10.28 -24.53 0.34
C ALA A 175 9.14 -25.20 1.13
N THR A 176 9.43 -25.73 2.31
CA THR A 176 8.41 -26.30 3.22
C THR A 176 7.49 -25.20 3.74
N MET A 177 8.03 -24.06 4.17
CA MET A 177 7.25 -22.91 4.65
C MET A 177 6.39 -22.33 3.53
N GLU A 178 6.96 -22.14 2.35
CA GLU A 178 6.26 -21.67 1.15
C GLU A 178 5.02 -22.52 0.86
N LYS A 179 5.18 -23.83 0.76
CA LYS A 179 4.05 -24.78 0.55
C LYS A 179 3.03 -24.74 1.68
N SER A 180 3.49 -24.70 2.92
CA SER A 180 2.60 -24.65 4.10
C SER A 180 1.74 -23.40 4.13
N ILE A 181 2.32 -22.22 3.82
CA ILE A 181 1.59 -20.95 3.77
C ILE A 181 0.52 -21.01 2.69
N VAL A 182 0.88 -21.42 1.46
CA VAL A 182 -0.04 -21.46 0.33
C VAL A 182 -1.15 -22.49 0.57
N ALA A 183 -0.82 -23.68 1.05
CA ALA A 183 -1.81 -24.70 1.39
C ALA A 183 -2.79 -24.25 2.48
N SER A 184 -2.30 -23.52 3.49
CA SER A 184 -3.16 -22.94 4.53
C SER A 184 -4.10 -21.88 3.98
N PHE A 185 -3.64 -21.09 3.01
CA PHE A 185 -4.44 -20.07 2.35
C PHE A 185 -5.50 -20.69 1.43
N PHE A 186 -5.10 -21.62 0.59
CA PHE A 186 -6.00 -22.34 -0.30
C PHE A 186 -7.07 -23.11 0.47
N GLY A 187 -6.69 -23.87 1.49
CA GLY A 187 -7.66 -24.55 2.36
C GLY A 187 -8.60 -23.61 3.13
N ALA A 188 -8.25 -22.34 3.30
CA ALA A 188 -9.17 -21.34 3.82
C ALA A 188 -10.11 -20.80 2.73
N LEU A 189 -9.65 -20.72 1.48
CA LEU A 189 -10.46 -20.29 0.35
C LEU A 189 -11.47 -21.34 -0.09
N ASP A 190 -11.17 -22.65 0.02
CA ASP A 190 -12.05 -23.75 -0.43
C ASP A 190 -13.46 -23.66 0.18
N SER A 191 -13.55 -23.26 1.45
CA SER A 191 -14.81 -23.12 2.18
C SER A 191 -15.34 -21.68 2.26
N ALA A 192 -14.74 -20.76 1.52
CA ALA A 192 -15.05 -19.34 1.62
C ALA A 192 -16.17 -18.92 0.66
N ASP A 193 -17.04 -18.02 1.14
CA ASP A 193 -18.04 -17.36 0.31
C ASP A 193 -17.43 -16.17 -0.44
N GLU A 194 -17.59 -16.13 -1.77
CA GLU A 194 -17.16 -14.98 -2.55
C GLU A 194 -18.13 -13.81 -2.35
N ILE A 195 -17.58 -12.65 -2.01
CA ILE A 195 -18.35 -11.42 -1.85
C ILE A 195 -18.28 -10.62 -3.15
N VAL A 196 -19.42 -10.47 -3.83
CA VAL A 196 -19.53 -9.70 -5.06
C VAL A 196 -20.16 -8.34 -4.77
N LEU A 197 -19.41 -7.25 -4.98
CA LEU A 197 -19.97 -5.91 -4.98
C LEU A 197 -20.66 -5.61 -6.32
N ARG A 198 -21.95 -5.35 -6.28
CA ARG A 198 -22.70 -4.80 -7.42
C ARG A 198 -22.45 -3.28 -7.50
N SER A 199 -21.39 -2.87 -8.15
CA SER A 199 -21.12 -1.45 -8.42
C SER A 199 -20.37 -1.28 -9.74
N ASP A 200 -20.56 -0.14 -10.40
CA ASP A 200 -19.75 0.22 -11.56
C ASP A 200 -18.44 0.88 -11.08
N PRO A 201 -17.32 0.18 -11.16
CA PRO A 201 -16.02 0.72 -10.74
C PRO A 201 -15.38 1.63 -11.78
N ARG A 202 -16.03 1.91 -12.93
CA ARG A 202 -15.40 2.60 -14.08
C ARG A 202 -14.81 3.95 -13.70
N LEU A 203 -15.58 4.79 -12.99
CA LEU A 203 -15.07 6.12 -12.59
C LEU A 203 -13.92 6.00 -11.59
N ALA A 204 -14.00 5.06 -10.64
CA ALA A 204 -12.92 4.84 -9.69
C ALA A 204 -11.64 4.36 -10.36
N ARG A 205 -11.75 3.42 -11.31
CA ARG A 205 -10.60 2.93 -12.09
C ARG A 205 -9.97 4.05 -12.91
N ARG A 206 -10.77 4.84 -13.66
CA ARG A 206 -10.29 6.02 -14.39
C ARG A 206 -9.60 7.04 -13.47
N LEU A 207 -10.12 7.23 -12.26
CA LEU A 207 -9.51 8.11 -11.27
C LEU A 207 -8.14 7.58 -10.82
N VAL A 208 -8.02 6.30 -10.49
CA VAL A 208 -6.75 5.69 -10.06
C VAL A 208 -5.73 5.74 -11.21
N GLU A 209 -6.14 5.41 -12.42
CA GLU A 209 -5.32 5.50 -13.62
C GLU A 209 -4.81 6.92 -13.85
N TYR A 210 -5.70 7.92 -13.77
CA TYR A 210 -5.32 9.32 -13.91
C TYR A 210 -4.33 9.78 -12.82
N LEU A 211 -4.55 9.40 -11.56
CA LEU A 211 -3.61 9.71 -10.47
C LEU A 211 -2.22 9.09 -10.71
N ARG A 212 -2.17 7.88 -11.25
CA ARG A 212 -0.95 7.15 -11.57
C ARG A 212 -0.20 7.75 -12.77
N GLU A 213 -0.92 8.26 -13.77
CA GLU A 213 -0.32 8.94 -14.93
C GLU A 213 0.24 10.33 -14.58
N HIS A 214 -0.21 10.94 -13.46
CA HIS A 214 0.21 12.26 -13.00
C HIS A 214 0.90 12.20 -11.61
N PRO A 215 1.99 11.41 -11.45
CA PRO A 215 2.54 11.08 -10.13
C PRO A 215 3.15 12.27 -9.40
N ASP A 216 3.67 13.26 -10.13
CA ASP A 216 4.39 14.42 -9.58
C ASP A 216 3.63 15.76 -9.79
N GLU A 217 2.39 15.71 -10.26
CA GLU A 217 1.59 16.91 -10.55
C GLU A 217 0.70 17.33 -9.37
N PRO A 218 0.61 18.64 -9.07
CA PRO A 218 -0.25 19.18 -8.01
C PRO A 218 -1.71 19.27 -8.49
N LEU A 219 -2.42 18.16 -8.45
CA LEU A 219 -3.82 18.07 -8.89
C LEU A 219 -4.79 18.75 -7.91
N PHE A 220 -5.85 19.36 -8.48
CA PHE A 220 -7.00 19.96 -7.80
C PHE A 220 -8.30 19.27 -8.21
N GLN A 221 -9.42 19.58 -7.52
CA GLN A 221 -10.71 18.95 -7.83
C GLN A 221 -11.18 19.28 -9.25
N GLU A 222 -10.91 20.48 -9.69
CA GLU A 222 -11.25 21.01 -11.02
C GLU A 222 -10.56 20.19 -12.12
N ASP A 223 -9.29 19.85 -11.93
CA ASP A 223 -8.51 19.05 -12.88
C ASP A 223 -9.15 17.66 -13.02
N LEU A 224 -9.51 17.02 -11.90
CA LEU A 224 -10.15 15.71 -11.91
C LEU A 224 -11.55 15.74 -12.51
N THR A 225 -12.36 16.78 -12.24
CA THR A 225 -13.70 16.86 -12.84
C THR A 225 -13.64 17.09 -14.32
N ALA A 226 -12.68 17.88 -14.81
CA ALA A 226 -12.46 18.11 -16.23
C ALA A 226 -11.91 16.86 -16.95
N ALA A 227 -10.83 16.27 -16.44
CA ALA A 227 -10.17 15.12 -17.07
C ALA A 227 -11.06 13.85 -17.08
N LEU A 228 -11.84 13.64 -16.03
CA LEU A 228 -12.73 12.47 -15.91
C LEU A 228 -14.14 12.74 -16.47
N GLU A 229 -14.41 13.94 -16.99
CA GLU A 229 -15.72 14.36 -17.50
C GLU A 229 -16.84 14.04 -16.50
N THR A 230 -16.65 14.41 -15.24
CA THR A 230 -17.56 14.01 -14.15
C THR A 230 -18.00 15.20 -13.30
N SER A 231 -19.13 15.06 -12.62
CA SER A 231 -19.60 16.09 -11.70
C SER A 231 -18.85 16.07 -10.37
N ARG A 232 -18.77 17.23 -9.68
CA ARG A 232 -18.25 17.31 -8.31
C ARG A 232 -18.97 16.36 -7.34
N ARG A 233 -20.28 16.12 -7.55
CA ARG A 233 -21.06 15.18 -6.75
C ARG A 233 -20.61 13.74 -6.94
N SER A 234 -20.44 13.32 -8.19
CA SER A 234 -19.95 11.98 -8.53
C SER A 234 -18.53 11.76 -8.03
N LEU A 235 -17.65 12.76 -8.21
CA LEU A 235 -16.28 12.71 -7.69
C LEU A 235 -16.26 12.55 -6.16
N ARG A 236 -17.06 13.34 -5.42
CA ARG A 236 -17.18 13.21 -3.97
C ARG A 236 -17.63 11.82 -3.54
N ARG A 237 -18.60 11.23 -4.25
CA ARG A 237 -19.09 9.88 -3.97
C ARG A 237 -18.00 8.84 -4.16
N VAL A 238 -17.26 8.89 -5.28
CA VAL A 238 -16.15 7.97 -5.53
C VAL A 238 -15.06 8.09 -4.45
N PHE A 239 -14.71 9.31 -4.05
CA PHE A 239 -13.72 9.49 -2.99
C PHE A 239 -14.22 8.98 -1.64
N ALA A 240 -15.47 9.23 -1.27
CA ALA A 240 -16.04 8.69 -0.04
C ALA A 240 -16.07 7.16 -0.05
N ASP A 241 -16.51 6.58 -1.17
CA ASP A 241 -16.69 5.14 -1.31
C ASP A 241 -15.37 4.36 -1.41
N HIS A 242 -14.36 4.89 -2.12
CA HIS A 242 -13.11 4.17 -2.41
C HIS A 242 -11.93 4.63 -1.59
N PHE A 243 -11.87 5.93 -1.23
CA PHE A 243 -10.73 6.53 -0.54
C PHE A 243 -11.04 6.84 0.94
N GLY A 244 -12.29 6.65 1.38
CA GLY A 244 -12.70 6.93 2.75
C GLY A 244 -12.56 8.40 3.19
N THR A 245 -12.41 9.34 2.23
CA THR A 245 -12.17 10.76 2.52
C THR A 245 -12.76 11.65 1.43
N SER A 246 -12.71 12.96 1.60
CA SER A 246 -13.14 13.90 0.55
C SER A 246 -12.04 14.13 -0.50
N PRO A 247 -12.41 14.47 -1.76
CA PRO A 247 -11.43 14.81 -2.80
C PRO A 247 -10.47 15.91 -2.37
N GLY A 248 -11.01 16.99 -1.76
CA GLY A 248 -10.19 18.13 -1.32
C GLY A 248 -9.20 17.75 -0.23
N SER A 249 -9.61 16.92 0.72
CA SER A 249 -8.72 16.43 1.78
C SER A 249 -7.60 15.56 1.21
N TYR A 250 -7.95 14.56 0.39
CA TYR A 250 -6.98 13.67 -0.25
C TYR A 250 -5.96 14.44 -1.10
N LEU A 251 -6.45 15.27 -2.04
CA LEU A 251 -5.59 16.02 -2.94
C LEU A 251 -4.69 17.02 -2.21
N ARG A 252 -5.18 17.63 -1.13
CA ARG A 252 -4.35 18.49 -0.28
C ARG A 252 -3.23 17.70 0.40
N MET A 253 -3.51 16.51 0.95
CA MET A 253 -2.49 15.68 1.55
C MET A 253 -1.50 15.17 0.49
N ARG A 254 -2.00 14.73 -0.67
CA ARG A 254 -1.16 14.34 -1.80
C ARG A 254 -0.17 15.44 -2.19
N ARG A 255 -0.64 16.68 -2.36
CA ARG A 255 0.24 17.82 -2.66
C ARG A 255 1.27 18.09 -1.55
N MET A 256 0.92 17.84 -0.29
CA MET A 256 1.87 17.95 0.84
C MET A 256 2.99 16.91 0.72
N HIS A 257 2.66 15.67 0.38
CA HIS A 257 3.64 14.61 0.09
C HIS A 257 4.50 14.95 -1.13
N LEU A 258 3.91 15.49 -2.20
CA LEU A 258 4.64 15.95 -3.38
C LEU A 258 5.65 17.06 -3.04
N ALA A 259 5.23 18.04 -2.24
CA ALA A 259 6.12 19.12 -1.77
C ALA A 259 7.32 18.54 -0.98
N ARG A 260 7.08 17.56 -0.09
CA ARG A 260 8.14 16.87 0.64
C ARG A 260 9.07 16.11 -0.32
N ARG A 261 8.53 15.34 -1.25
CA ARG A 261 9.33 14.60 -2.25
C ARG A 261 10.22 15.56 -3.06
N ALA A 262 9.69 16.70 -3.50
CA ALA A 262 10.45 17.72 -4.22
C ALA A 262 11.59 18.31 -3.36
N LEU A 263 11.33 18.60 -2.07
CA LEU A 263 12.38 19.07 -1.15
C LEU A 263 13.47 18.02 -0.90
N VAL A 264 13.09 16.75 -0.72
CA VAL A 264 14.02 15.62 -0.53
C VAL A 264 14.87 15.38 -1.79
N ARG A 265 14.26 15.42 -2.97
CA ARG A 265 14.94 15.29 -4.26
C ARG A 265 15.78 16.54 -4.59
N GLY A 266 15.47 17.71 -3.95
CA GLY A 266 16.05 19.02 -4.24
C GLY A 266 15.67 19.54 -5.62
N ASP A 267 14.43 19.30 -6.01
CA ASP A 267 13.82 19.80 -7.24
C ASP A 267 13.32 21.24 -7.07
N CYS A 268 13.38 21.77 -5.85
CA CYS A 268 13.07 23.16 -5.49
C CYS A 268 14.27 23.78 -4.77
N ALA A 269 14.59 25.03 -5.09
CA ALA A 269 15.71 25.77 -4.49
C ALA A 269 15.36 26.31 -3.09
N SER A 270 14.07 26.46 -2.77
CA SER A 270 13.61 27.00 -1.48
C SER A 270 12.32 26.35 -1.00
N VAL A 271 12.04 26.49 0.29
CA VAL A 271 10.76 26.09 0.90
C VAL A 271 9.59 26.85 0.29
N THR A 272 9.77 28.13 0.02
CA THR A 272 8.75 28.99 -0.60
C THR A 272 8.39 28.51 -2.00
N GLU A 273 9.39 28.19 -2.81
CA GLU A 273 9.20 27.63 -4.15
C GLU A 273 8.42 26.32 -4.09
N ALA A 274 8.80 25.38 -3.20
CA ALA A 274 8.07 24.14 -3.03
C ALA A 274 6.62 24.37 -2.59
N ALA A 275 6.39 25.24 -1.60
CA ALA A 275 5.04 25.54 -1.15
C ALA A 275 4.16 26.10 -2.28
N VAL A 276 4.64 27.12 -2.99
CA VAL A 276 3.88 27.77 -4.08
C VAL A 276 3.64 26.82 -5.24
N ARG A 277 4.66 26.06 -5.67
CA ARG A 277 4.56 25.04 -6.73
C ARG A 277 3.45 24.03 -6.46
N PHE A 278 3.28 23.62 -5.21
CA PHE A 278 2.27 22.62 -4.83
C PHE A 278 0.97 23.25 -4.28
N GLY A 279 0.74 24.56 -4.52
CA GLY A 279 -0.52 25.24 -4.23
C GLY A 279 -0.73 25.58 -2.75
N PHE A 280 0.35 25.86 -2.02
CA PHE A 280 0.31 26.33 -0.64
C PHE A 280 0.79 27.78 -0.57
N PHE A 281 -0.14 28.73 -0.48
CA PHE A 281 0.17 30.16 -0.49
C PHE A 281 0.34 30.74 0.92
N ASP A 282 -0.20 30.09 1.96
CA ASP A 282 0.05 30.41 3.36
C ASP A 282 1.25 29.59 3.86
N LEU A 283 2.43 30.20 3.87
CA LEU A 283 3.68 29.54 4.23
C LEU A 283 3.74 29.12 5.71
N GLY A 284 3.12 29.88 6.59
CA GLY A 284 3.05 29.55 8.02
C GLY A 284 2.21 28.29 8.25
N ARG A 285 1.03 28.25 7.66
CA ARG A 285 0.13 27.09 7.72
C ARG A 285 0.73 25.87 7.02
N PHE A 286 1.42 26.07 5.89
CA PHE A 286 2.16 25.02 5.21
C PHE A 286 3.22 24.41 6.12
N ALA A 287 4.12 25.23 6.70
CA ALA A 287 5.19 24.75 7.57
C ALA A 287 4.66 24.06 8.84
N GLY A 288 3.59 24.59 9.44
CA GLY A 288 2.93 23.96 10.59
C GLY A 288 2.35 22.60 10.26
N THR A 289 1.58 22.47 9.16
CA THR A 289 1.02 21.20 8.70
C THR A 289 2.12 20.20 8.32
N TYR A 290 3.14 20.65 7.62
CA TYR A 290 4.29 19.84 7.23
C TYR A 290 4.99 19.23 8.46
N LYS A 291 5.29 20.07 9.48
CA LYS A 291 5.91 19.61 10.72
C LYS A 291 5.07 18.53 11.43
N LEU A 292 3.75 18.74 11.49
CA LEU A 292 2.84 17.76 12.09
C LEU A 292 2.86 16.42 11.34
N MET A 293 2.88 16.45 10.00
CA MET A 293 2.82 15.23 9.18
C MET A 293 4.13 14.46 9.13
N PHE A 294 5.26 15.17 9.08
CA PHE A 294 6.56 14.55 8.79
C PHE A 294 7.55 14.60 9.97
N GLY A 295 7.18 15.24 11.08
CA GLY A 295 8.01 15.33 12.28
C GLY A 295 9.17 16.32 12.19
N GLU A 296 9.37 16.96 11.02
CA GLU A 296 10.43 17.94 10.75
C GLU A 296 9.85 19.16 10.02
N ILE A 297 10.50 20.32 10.11
CA ILE A 297 10.08 21.49 9.33
C ILE A 297 10.65 21.44 7.91
N PRO A 298 10.00 22.07 6.90
CA PRO A 298 10.44 22.00 5.50
C PRO A 298 11.89 22.47 5.27
N SER A 299 12.36 23.43 6.08
CA SER A 299 13.74 23.93 6.03
C SER A 299 14.78 22.91 6.54
N GLU A 300 14.41 21.99 7.39
CA GLU A 300 15.26 20.88 7.82
C GLU A 300 15.37 19.83 6.72
N THR A 301 14.25 19.49 6.08
CA THR A 301 14.21 18.56 4.95
C THR A 301 15.13 19.04 3.81
N ILE A 302 15.00 20.29 3.39
CA ILE A 302 15.83 20.84 2.29
C ILE A 302 17.32 20.87 2.68
N ARG A 303 17.65 21.24 3.91
CA ARG A 303 19.04 21.27 4.42
C ARG A 303 19.67 19.89 4.39
N SER A 304 18.94 18.89 4.83
CA SER A 304 19.37 17.48 4.83
C SER A 304 19.61 16.96 3.40
N SER A 305 18.79 17.38 2.44
CA SER A 305 18.94 17.00 1.02
C SER A 305 20.22 17.57 0.41
N PHE A 306 20.52 18.84 0.66
CA PHE A 306 21.78 19.47 0.20
C PHE A 306 23.02 18.79 0.79
N SER A 307 22.99 18.44 2.07
CA SER A 307 24.09 17.75 2.74
C SER A 307 24.36 16.37 2.11
N ARG A 308 23.31 15.59 1.82
CA ARG A 308 23.43 14.28 1.16
C ARG A 308 24.00 14.39 -0.27
N ARG A 309 23.56 15.39 -1.03
CA ARG A 309 24.09 15.65 -2.41
C ARG A 309 25.55 16.02 -2.39
N ARG A 310 25.98 16.87 -1.44
CA ARG A 310 27.38 17.27 -1.28
C ARG A 310 28.28 16.07 -0.91
N ALA A 311 27.77 15.18 -0.04
CA ALA A 311 28.47 13.97 0.34
C ALA A 311 28.64 12.97 -0.83
N LYS A 312 27.60 12.82 -1.68
CA LYS A 312 27.68 11.97 -2.89
C LYS A 312 28.65 12.52 -3.94
N ARG A 313 28.74 13.86 -4.10
CA ARG A 313 29.70 14.48 -5.03
C ARG A 313 31.17 14.35 -4.58
N LYS A 314 31.43 14.21 -3.27
CA LYS A 314 32.80 14.01 -2.75
C LYS A 314 33.28 12.55 -2.86
N LYS A 315 32.38 11.58 -3.14
CA LYS A 315 32.71 10.16 -3.29
C LYS A 315 32.83 9.70 -4.74
N ARG A 316 32.58 10.60 -5.70
CA ARG A 316 32.87 10.42 -7.13
C ARG A 316 34.12 11.20 -7.51
#